data_9e3458bd0e2bf691df9ef76e829c0f93
#
_entry.id   9e3458bd0e2bf691df9ef76e829c0f93
#
_cell.length_a   1.000
_cell.length_b   1.000
_cell.length_c   1.000
_cell.angle_alpha   90.00
_cell.angle_beta   90.00
_cell.angle_gamma   90.00
#
_symmetry.space_group_name_H-M   'P 1'
#
loop_
_entity.id
_entity.type
_entity.pdbx_description
1 polymer ?
#
loop_
_entity_poly.entity_id
_entity_poly.type
_entity_poly.pdbx_seq_one_letter_code
_entity_poly.pdbx_strand_id
1 'polypeptide(L)'
;MSXNDYYRRRDVIDAVLRHARRDPDGPLPFDEIPGAADLFGTPENLLLAMHYRWQQTLGGRLRAEVGGPEDTAGVPGGGEQDHLDAVSRAWRRTVADNPTLRAVLDAHVDDHPDLRRAHEAELRMLALTAGVAEPGEPDEEITQAGNALVALMRARTAGGLTAPRRNPVGQLLRKLAPTG
;
A
#
# COMPACT_ATOMS: atom_id res chain seq x y z
N MET A 1 2.90 27.85 4.21
CA MET A 1 2.06 27.10 5.17
C MET A 1 2.72 27.19 6.55
N SER A 2 1.98 27.72 7.54
CA SER A 2 2.53 27.87 8.88
C SER A 2 2.51 26.54 9.65
N UNK A 3 3.05 26.45 10.55
CA UNK A 3 3.13 25.39 11.30
C UNK A 3 1.91 25.02 11.90
N ASN A 4 1.35 26.09 12.40
CA ASN A 4 0.00 25.95 12.96
C ASN A 4 -0.96 25.29 11.97
N ASP A 5 -0.91 25.67 10.70
CA ASP A 5 -1.74 25.08 9.66
C ASP A 5 -1.44 23.58 9.47
N TYR A 6 -0.17 23.23 9.55
CA TYR A 6 0.25 21.82 9.46
C TYR A 6 -0.39 20.99 10.58
N TYR A 7 -0.32 21.47 11.83
CA TYR A 7 -0.90 20.75 12.96
C TYR A 7 -2.42 20.68 12.86
N ARG A 8 -3.06 21.77 12.45
CA ARG A 8 -4.52 21.81 12.27
C ARG A 8 -4.97 20.82 11.19
N ARG A 9 -4.25 20.74 10.07
CA ARG A 9 -4.55 19.78 9.00
C ARG A 9 -4.39 18.34 9.50
N ARG A 10 -3.34 18.06 10.25
CA ARG A 10 -3.13 16.73 10.84
C ARG A 10 -4.28 16.36 11.78
N ASP A 11 -4.69 17.29 12.62
CA ASP A 11 -5.77 17.05 13.60
C ASP A 11 -7.10 16.78 12.90
N VAL A 12 -7.39 17.47 11.80
CA VAL A 12 -8.60 17.21 10.99
C VAL A 12 -8.54 15.81 10.39
N ILE A 13 -7.41 15.42 9.81
CA ILE A 13 -7.26 14.07 9.24
C ILE A 13 -7.46 13.01 10.35
N ASP A 14 -6.88 13.22 11.52
CA ASP A 14 -7.05 12.29 12.64
C ASP A 14 -8.52 12.20 13.07
N ALA A 15 -9.25 13.32 13.07
CA ALA A 15 -10.68 13.36 13.39
C ALA A 15 -11.50 12.60 12.33
N VAL A 16 -11.18 12.79 11.05
CA VAL A 16 -11.82 12.06 9.94
C VAL A 16 -11.62 10.55 10.12
N LEU A 17 -10.40 10.14 10.42
CA LEU A 17 -10.07 8.70 10.61
C LEU A 17 -10.79 8.11 11.83
N ARG A 18 -10.87 8.85 12.94
CA ARG A 18 -11.62 8.40 14.11
C ARG A 18 -13.11 8.20 13.79
N HIS A 19 -13.69 9.14 13.03
CA HIS A 19 -15.10 9.06 12.62
C HIS A 19 -15.32 7.87 11.67
N ALA A 20 -14.39 7.66 10.72
CA ALA A 20 -14.52 6.63 9.69
C ALA A 20 -14.26 5.21 10.21
N ARG A 21 -13.73 5.04 11.41
CA ARG A 21 -13.39 3.70 11.94
C ARG A 21 -14.58 2.75 11.98
N ARG A 22 -15.79 3.28 12.20
CA ARG A 22 -17.00 2.46 12.28
C ARG A 22 -17.51 2.04 10.92
N ASP A 23 -17.27 2.86 9.89
CA ASP A 23 -17.73 2.59 8.53
C ASP A 23 -16.73 3.21 7.54
N PRO A 24 -15.56 2.56 7.36
CA PRO A 24 -14.54 3.11 6.46
C PRO A 24 -14.98 3.21 4.99
N ASP A 25 -15.94 2.36 4.59
CA ASP A 25 -16.47 2.32 3.22
C ASP A 25 -17.63 3.30 3.02
N GLY A 26 -18.07 3.96 4.07
CA GLY A 26 -19.16 4.90 4.03
C GLY A 26 -18.79 6.27 3.47
N PRO A 27 -19.73 7.20 3.45
CA PRO A 27 -19.44 8.58 2.98
C PRO A 27 -18.32 9.22 3.79
N LEU A 28 -17.44 9.96 3.10
CA LEU A 28 -16.36 10.67 3.76
C LEU A 28 -16.95 11.73 4.72
N PRO A 29 -16.58 11.71 6.02
CA PRO A 29 -17.13 12.67 6.99
C PRO A 29 -16.42 14.03 6.86
N PHE A 30 -16.76 14.77 5.81
CA PHE A 30 -16.14 16.07 5.53
C PHE A 30 -16.90 17.21 6.20
N ASP A 31 -18.22 17.24 6.02
CA ASP A 31 -19.06 18.31 6.56
C ASP A 31 -19.21 18.23 8.08
N GLU A 32 -19.09 17.04 8.64
CA GLU A 32 -19.26 16.78 10.08
C GLU A 32 -17.99 17.11 10.91
N ILE A 33 -16.86 17.31 10.25
CA ILE A 33 -15.59 17.56 10.96
C ILE A 33 -15.28 19.06 10.96
N PRO A 34 -15.27 19.70 12.15
CA PRO A 34 -14.95 21.13 12.23
C PRO A 34 -13.58 21.45 11.64
N GLY A 35 -13.52 22.46 10.78
CA GLY A 35 -12.30 22.92 10.15
C GLY A 35 -11.94 22.22 8.84
N ALA A 36 -12.62 21.13 8.49
CA ALA A 36 -12.28 20.40 7.26
C ALA A 36 -12.49 21.27 6.02
N ALA A 37 -13.65 21.91 5.91
CA ALA A 37 -13.96 22.78 4.77
C ALA A 37 -13.01 23.99 4.70
N ASP A 38 -12.69 24.57 5.86
CA ASP A 38 -11.81 25.75 5.90
C ASP A 38 -10.38 25.40 5.48
N LEU A 39 -9.89 24.21 5.88
CA LEU A 39 -8.48 23.84 5.66
C LEU A 39 -8.25 23.12 4.32
N PHE A 40 -9.25 22.43 3.80
CA PHE A 40 -9.09 21.62 2.58
C PHE A 40 -9.95 22.10 1.41
N GLY A 41 -11.01 22.84 1.69
CA GLY A 41 -11.92 23.37 0.67
C GLY A 41 -12.90 22.33 0.13
N THR A 42 -12.42 21.17 -0.27
CA THR A 42 -13.23 20.11 -0.88
C THR A 42 -12.89 18.74 -0.29
N PRO A 43 -13.83 17.78 -0.34
CA PRO A 43 -13.54 16.39 0.04
C PRO A 43 -12.38 15.78 -0.75
N GLU A 44 -12.24 16.10 -2.04
CA GLU A 44 -11.15 15.60 -2.87
C GLU A 44 -9.80 16.08 -2.34
N ASN A 45 -9.68 17.36 -1.97
CA ASN A 45 -8.43 17.89 -1.41
C ASN A 45 -8.08 17.22 -0.07
N LEU A 46 -9.08 16.93 0.76
CA LEU A 46 -8.87 16.16 1.99
C LEU A 46 -8.34 14.76 1.67
N LEU A 47 -8.96 14.07 0.72
CA LEU A 47 -8.52 12.73 0.30
C LEU A 47 -7.11 12.75 -0.26
N LEU A 48 -6.75 13.77 -1.03
CA LEU A 48 -5.38 13.92 -1.55
C LEU A 48 -4.38 14.12 -0.41
N ALA A 49 -4.74 14.90 0.62
CA ALA A 49 -3.89 15.09 1.79
C ALA A 49 -3.73 13.78 2.58
N MET A 50 -4.82 12.99 2.69
CA MET A 50 -4.78 11.66 3.32
C MET A 50 -3.89 10.70 2.52
N HIS A 51 -3.99 10.74 1.20
CA HIS A 51 -3.14 9.93 0.31
C HIS A 51 -1.66 10.34 0.46
N TYR A 52 -1.38 11.64 0.55
CA TYR A 52 -0.03 12.13 0.79
C TYR A 52 0.53 11.57 2.11
N ARG A 53 -0.27 11.61 3.18
CA ARG A 53 0.12 11.04 4.49
C ARG A 53 0.43 9.53 4.36
N TRP A 54 -0.41 8.80 3.62
CA TRP A 54 -0.17 7.38 3.33
C TRP A 54 1.17 7.20 2.61
N GLN A 55 1.41 7.99 1.57
CA GLN A 55 2.64 7.89 0.76
C GLN A 55 3.90 8.21 1.58
N GLN A 56 3.82 9.19 2.48
CA GLN A 56 4.95 9.51 3.37
C GLN A 56 5.29 8.32 4.28
N THR A 57 4.29 7.69 4.85
CA THR A 57 4.49 6.53 5.73
C THR A 57 5.03 5.34 4.95
N LEU A 58 4.41 5.02 3.81
CA LEU A 58 4.84 3.91 2.96
C LEU A 58 6.27 4.14 2.44
N GLY A 59 6.56 5.35 1.96
CA GLY A 59 7.88 5.71 1.45
C GLY A 59 8.97 5.57 2.49
N GLY A 60 8.68 5.97 3.73
CA GLY A 60 9.62 5.80 4.84
C GLY A 60 9.95 4.32 5.08
N ARG A 61 8.93 3.47 5.04
CA ARG A 61 9.12 2.02 5.23
C ARG A 61 9.83 1.38 4.06
N LEU A 62 9.50 1.79 2.83
CA LEU A 62 10.19 1.27 1.64
C LEU A 62 11.68 1.59 1.72
N ARG A 63 12.06 2.81 2.10
CA ARG A 63 13.47 3.18 2.24
C ARG A 63 14.16 2.33 3.31
N ALA A 64 13.47 2.06 4.41
CA ALA A 64 14.05 1.26 5.51
C ALA A 64 14.22 -0.22 5.12
N GLU A 65 13.27 -0.79 4.36
CA GLU A 65 13.30 -2.20 3.97
C GLU A 65 14.20 -2.46 2.76
N VAL A 66 14.16 -1.58 1.75
CA VAL A 66 14.93 -1.73 0.51
C VAL A 66 16.37 -1.22 0.69
N GLY A 67 16.54 -0.15 1.48
CA GLY A 67 17.84 0.45 1.76
C GLY A 67 18.59 -0.16 2.95
N GLY A 68 18.36 -1.43 3.27
CA GLY A 68 19.06 -2.13 4.35
C GLY A 68 20.58 -2.11 4.18
N PRO A 69 21.36 -2.44 5.23
CA PRO A 69 22.80 -2.22 5.22
C PRO A 69 23.48 -2.87 4.02
N GLU A 70 24.43 -2.14 3.44
CA GLU A 70 25.15 -2.52 2.22
C GLU A 70 26.00 -3.81 2.35
N ASP A 71 25.86 -4.52 3.47
CA ASP A 71 26.64 -5.71 3.78
C ASP A 71 26.20 -6.97 3.00
N THR A 72 25.14 -6.86 2.20
CA THR A 72 24.67 -7.96 1.36
C THR A 72 25.17 -7.88 -0.09
N ALA A 73 26.10 -6.96 -0.37
CA ALA A 73 26.70 -6.83 -1.71
C ALA A 73 27.70 -7.95 -1.97
N GLY A 74 27.21 -9.18 -2.06
CA GLY A 74 28.11 -10.31 -2.29
C GLY A 74 27.43 -11.64 -2.53
N VAL A 75 26.09 -11.69 -2.47
CA VAL A 75 25.38 -12.95 -2.74
C VAL A 75 24.79 -12.89 -4.15
N PRO A 76 25.32 -13.68 -5.11
CA PRO A 76 24.76 -13.71 -6.46
C PRO A 76 23.33 -14.25 -6.45
N GLY A 77 22.41 -13.51 -7.06
CA GLY A 77 21.03 -13.95 -7.30
C GLY A 77 19.96 -13.47 -6.34
N GLY A 78 20.33 -12.63 -5.33
CA GLY A 78 19.36 -12.18 -4.32
C GLY A 78 18.57 -10.90 -4.64
N GLY A 79 18.96 -10.15 -5.66
CA GLY A 79 18.50 -8.78 -5.84
C GLY A 79 17.00 -8.58 -6.07
N GLU A 80 16.43 -9.25 -7.06
CA GLU A 80 15.03 -9.03 -7.47
C GLU A 80 14.02 -9.61 -6.48
N GLN A 81 14.27 -10.84 -6.03
CA GLN A 81 13.40 -11.50 -5.05
C GLN A 81 13.42 -10.74 -3.72
N ASP A 82 14.58 -10.22 -3.35
CA ASP A 82 14.72 -9.44 -2.11
C ASP A 82 13.95 -8.13 -2.18
N HIS A 83 13.94 -7.45 -3.34
CA HIS A 83 13.17 -6.21 -3.53
C HIS A 83 11.67 -6.46 -3.45
N LEU A 84 11.18 -7.52 -4.10
CA LEU A 84 9.77 -7.90 -4.04
C LEU A 84 9.34 -8.20 -2.60
N ASP A 85 10.13 -8.97 -1.87
CA ASP A 85 9.83 -9.30 -0.47
C ASP A 85 9.89 -8.06 0.42
N ALA A 86 10.86 -7.17 0.20
CA ALA A 86 10.99 -5.93 0.97
C ALA A 86 9.80 -5.00 0.73
N VAL A 87 9.38 -4.83 -0.53
CA VAL A 87 8.20 -4.02 -0.88
C VAL A 87 6.94 -4.63 -0.24
N SER A 88 6.80 -5.95 -0.30
CA SER A 88 5.66 -6.66 0.29
C SER A 88 5.59 -6.45 1.80
N ARG A 89 6.72 -6.55 2.51
CA ARG A 89 6.77 -6.30 3.95
C ARG A 89 6.41 -4.87 4.29
N ALA A 90 6.98 -3.90 3.58
CA ALA A 90 6.72 -2.47 3.81
C ALA A 90 5.25 -2.15 3.62
N TRP A 91 4.66 -2.62 2.50
CA TRP A 91 3.26 -2.35 2.17
C TRP A 91 2.31 -2.97 3.22
N ARG A 92 2.51 -4.25 3.54
CA ARG A 92 1.65 -4.95 4.52
C ARG A 92 1.75 -4.32 5.90
N ARG A 93 2.93 -3.92 6.31
CA ARG A 93 3.14 -3.23 7.60
C ARG A 93 2.43 -1.88 7.62
N THR A 94 2.51 -1.14 6.52
CA THR A 94 1.83 0.16 6.43
C THR A 94 0.31 0.00 6.52
N VAL A 95 -0.25 -1.01 5.84
CA VAL A 95 -1.69 -1.32 5.92
C VAL A 95 -2.07 -1.74 7.36
N ALA A 96 -1.27 -2.62 7.97
CA ALA A 96 -1.57 -3.12 9.32
C ALA A 96 -1.59 -2.01 10.37
N ASP A 97 -0.72 -1.01 10.22
CA ASP A 97 -0.64 0.11 11.17
C ASP A 97 -1.62 1.25 10.81
N ASN A 98 -2.15 1.27 9.59
CA ASN A 98 -3.05 2.34 9.12
C ASN A 98 -4.25 1.75 8.37
N PRO A 99 -5.00 0.81 9.00
CA PRO A 99 -6.06 0.10 8.27
C PRO A 99 -7.22 1.00 7.87
N THR A 100 -7.62 1.94 8.72
CA THR A 100 -8.71 2.86 8.40
C THR A 100 -8.33 3.81 7.28
N LEU A 101 -7.11 4.35 7.31
CA LEU A 101 -6.61 5.24 6.25
C LEU A 101 -6.63 4.52 4.89
N ARG A 102 -6.11 3.28 4.85
CA ARG A 102 -6.11 2.51 3.59
C ARG A 102 -7.53 2.22 3.11
N ALA A 103 -8.40 1.82 4.02
CA ALA A 103 -9.79 1.49 3.67
C ALA A 103 -10.56 2.72 3.14
N VAL A 104 -10.38 3.88 3.75
CA VAL A 104 -11.03 5.11 3.28
C VAL A 104 -10.53 5.48 1.89
N LEU A 105 -9.22 5.44 1.66
CA LEU A 105 -8.66 5.75 0.34
C LEU A 105 -9.19 4.78 -0.73
N ASP A 106 -9.22 3.49 -0.43
CA ASP A 106 -9.73 2.48 -1.36
C ASP A 106 -11.23 2.70 -1.69
N ALA A 107 -12.01 3.08 -0.69
CA ALA A 107 -13.46 3.29 -0.86
C ALA A 107 -13.78 4.48 -1.78
N HIS A 108 -12.89 5.47 -1.85
CA HIS A 108 -13.16 6.73 -2.55
C HIS A 108 -12.36 6.94 -3.84
N VAL A 109 -11.42 6.03 -4.15
CA VAL A 109 -10.51 6.20 -5.29
C VAL A 109 -11.25 6.30 -6.63
N ASP A 110 -12.33 5.56 -6.80
CA ASP A 110 -13.05 5.52 -8.08
C ASP A 110 -13.92 6.75 -8.32
N ASP A 111 -14.29 7.47 -7.27
CA ASP A 111 -15.18 8.62 -7.35
C ASP A 111 -14.44 9.95 -7.51
N HIS A 112 -13.12 9.96 -7.39
CA HIS A 112 -12.32 11.19 -7.40
C HIS A 112 -11.15 11.05 -8.38
N PRO A 113 -11.22 11.71 -9.56
CA PRO A 113 -10.20 11.54 -10.62
C PRO A 113 -8.77 11.87 -10.18
N ASP A 114 -8.57 12.93 -9.38
CA ASP A 114 -7.22 13.29 -8.92
C ASP A 114 -6.66 12.25 -7.94
N LEU A 115 -7.52 11.70 -7.07
CA LEU A 115 -7.12 10.63 -6.16
C LEU A 115 -6.77 9.36 -6.96
N ARG A 116 -7.55 9.05 -8.01
CA ARG A 116 -7.25 7.92 -8.88
C ARG A 116 -5.88 8.08 -9.54
N ARG A 117 -5.57 9.26 -10.06
CA ARG A 117 -4.25 9.54 -10.68
C ARG A 117 -3.12 9.36 -9.66
N ALA A 118 -3.31 9.84 -8.44
CA ALA A 118 -2.32 9.68 -7.36
C ALA A 118 -2.13 8.20 -7.00
N HIS A 119 -3.22 7.44 -6.94
CA HIS A 119 -3.18 6.00 -6.66
C HIS A 119 -2.46 5.23 -7.78
N GLU A 120 -2.74 5.56 -9.04
CA GLU A 120 -2.06 4.94 -10.19
C GLU A 120 -0.56 5.21 -10.16
N ALA A 121 -0.16 6.43 -9.79
CA ALA A 121 1.27 6.76 -9.62
C ALA A 121 1.91 5.93 -8.51
N GLU A 122 1.19 5.68 -7.42
CA GLU A 122 1.64 4.80 -6.34
C GLU A 122 1.83 3.37 -6.84
N LEU A 123 0.87 2.85 -7.62
CA LEU A 123 0.96 1.50 -8.18
C LEU A 123 2.20 1.36 -9.06
N ARG A 124 2.48 2.36 -9.92
CA ARG A 124 3.68 2.34 -10.76
C ARG A 124 4.95 2.39 -9.92
N MET A 125 4.98 3.22 -8.90
CA MET A 125 6.14 3.30 -7.99
C MET A 125 6.40 1.95 -7.32
N LEU A 126 5.35 1.28 -6.83
CA LEU A 126 5.48 -0.04 -6.20
C LEU A 126 6.00 -1.09 -7.19
N ALA A 127 5.46 -1.10 -8.42
CA ALA A 127 5.87 -2.06 -9.46
C ALA A 127 7.36 -1.90 -9.80
N LEU A 128 7.80 -0.66 -9.98
CA LEU A 128 9.20 -0.37 -10.32
C LEU A 128 10.13 -0.70 -9.15
N THR A 129 9.74 -0.32 -7.93
CA THR A 129 10.55 -0.58 -6.73
C THR A 129 10.69 -2.09 -6.47
N ALA A 130 9.62 -2.85 -6.70
CA ALA A 130 9.63 -4.30 -6.50
C ALA A 130 10.32 -5.07 -7.64
N GLY A 131 10.61 -4.39 -8.75
CA GLY A 131 11.23 -5.02 -9.92
C GLY A 131 10.28 -5.88 -10.75
N VAL A 132 8.96 -5.68 -10.61
CA VAL A 132 7.97 -6.41 -11.42
C VAL A 132 7.59 -5.67 -12.69
N ALA A 133 8.16 -4.48 -12.90
CA ALA A 133 8.07 -3.70 -14.12
C ALA A 133 9.38 -2.94 -14.31
N GLU A 134 9.67 -2.56 -15.55
CA GLU A 134 10.91 -1.85 -15.87
C GLU A 134 10.64 -0.40 -16.28
N PRO A 135 11.56 0.53 -15.94
CA PRO A 135 11.46 1.89 -16.48
C PRO A 135 11.49 1.85 -18.01
N GLY A 136 10.58 2.57 -18.65
CA GLY A 136 10.48 2.59 -20.11
C GLY A 136 9.34 1.77 -20.67
N GLU A 137 8.74 0.89 -19.89
CA GLU A 137 7.50 0.24 -20.27
C GLU A 137 6.36 1.28 -20.28
N PRO A 138 5.29 1.05 -21.08
CA PRO A 138 4.14 1.97 -21.06
C PRO A 138 3.53 2.09 -19.67
N ASP A 139 3.12 3.31 -19.30
CA ASP A 139 2.54 3.59 -17.96
C ASP A 139 1.38 2.64 -17.61
N GLU A 140 0.55 2.32 -18.62
CA GLU A 140 -0.59 1.42 -18.40
C GLU A 140 -0.13 0.02 -17.98
N GLU A 141 0.93 -0.49 -18.61
CA GLU A 141 1.46 -1.81 -18.28
C GLU A 141 2.09 -1.82 -16.89
N ILE A 142 2.84 -0.76 -16.55
CA ILE A 142 3.43 -0.60 -15.22
C ILE A 142 2.31 -0.52 -14.16
N THR A 143 1.22 0.22 -14.46
CA THR A 143 0.07 0.33 -13.54
C THR A 143 -0.59 -1.04 -13.34
N GLN A 144 -0.77 -1.81 -14.41
CA GLN A 144 -1.33 -3.16 -14.32
C GLN A 144 -0.44 -4.09 -13.48
N ALA A 145 0.87 -4.01 -13.65
CA ALA A 145 1.82 -4.77 -12.83
C ALA A 145 1.70 -4.39 -11.35
N GLY A 146 1.55 -3.09 -11.06
CA GLY A 146 1.33 -2.61 -9.70
C GLY A 146 0.01 -3.11 -9.10
N ASN A 147 -1.07 -3.10 -9.89
CA ASN A 147 -2.36 -3.65 -9.47
C ASN A 147 -2.23 -5.14 -9.12
N ALA A 148 -1.56 -5.91 -9.97
CA ALA A 148 -1.37 -7.35 -9.74
C ALA A 148 -0.53 -7.58 -8.47
N LEU A 149 0.49 -6.76 -8.26
CA LEU A 149 1.34 -6.84 -7.07
C LEU A 149 0.52 -6.58 -5.79
N VAL A 150 -0.28 -5.51 -5.77
CA VAL A 150 -1.11 -5.18 -4.60
C VAL A 150 -2.14 -6.29 -4.34
N ALA A 151 -2.76 -6.82 -5.40
CA ALA A 151 -3.70 -7.95 -5.27
C ALA A 151 -3.03 -9.17 -4.63
N LEU A 152 -1.80 -9.48 -5.06
CA LEU A 152 -1.02 -10.58 -4.49
C LEU A 152 -0.69 -10.33 -3.00
N MET A 153 -0.29 -9.11 -2.65
CA MET A 153 0.02 -8.76 -1.26
C MET A 153 -1.22 -8.88 -0.36
N ARG A 154 -2.39 -8.46 -0.87
CA ARG A 154 -3.67 -8.59 -0.15
C ARG A 154 -4.07 -10.05 0.04
N ALA A 155 -3.93 -10.87 -0.99
CA ALA A 155 -4.24 -12.30 -0.93
C ALA A 155 -3.36 -13.03 0.08
N ARG A 156 -2.08 -12.69 0.15
CA ARG A 156 -1.15 -13.28 1.13
C ARG A 156 -1.51 -12.89 2.57
N THR A 157 -2.00 -11.68 2.77
CA THR A 157 -2.44 -11.23 4.10
C THR A 157 -3.71 -11.99 4.53
N ALA A 158 -4.67 -12.16 3.62
CA ALA A 158 -5.91 -12.90 3.89
C ALA A 158 -5.65 -14.39 4.10
N GLY A 159 -4.73 -14.99 3.31
CA GLY A 159 -4.39 -16.42 3.40
C GLY A 159 -3.48 -16.78 4.57
N GLY A 160 -2.79 -15.82 5.16
CA GLY A 160 -1.86 -16.05 6.26
C GLY A 160 -2.50 -16.48 7.57
N LEU A 161 -3.82 -16.38 7.67
CA LEU A 161 -4.56 -16.76 8.88
C LEU A 161 -5.15 -18.18 8.82
N THR A 162 -5.09 -18.91 7.67
CA THR A 162 -5.83 -20.16 7.53
C THR A 162 -5.16 -21.29 6.72
N ALA A 163 -3.88 -21.22 6.35
CA ALA A 163 -3.30 -22.31 5.58
C ALA A 163 -1.94 -22.78 6.10
N PRO A 164 -1.83 -24.04 6.57
CA PRO A 164 -0.52 -24.66 6.65
C PRO A 164 0.07 -24.72 5.24
N ARG A 165 1.35 -24.39 5.14
CA ARG A 165 2.09 -24.48 3.87
C ARG A 165 2.00 -25.92 3.33
N ARG A 166 1.04 -26.16 2.47
CA ARG A 166 1.03 -27.38 1.67
C ARG A 166 2.07 -27.19 0.57
N ASN A 167 3.16 -27.89 0.74
CA ASN A 167 4.20 -27.97 -0.27
C ASN A 167 3.72 -28.94 -1.35
N PRO A 168 3.28 -28.43 -2.53
CA PRO A 168 2.73 -29.34 -3.56
C PRO A 168 3.78 -30.29 -4.13
N VAL A 169 5.07 -29.92 -4.03
CA VAL A 169 6.17 -30.77 -4.50
C VAL A 169 6.35 -32.00 -3.59
N GLY A 170 6.17 -31.83 -2.28
CA GLY A 170 6.28 -32.94 -1.33
C GLY A 170 5.18 -33.96 -1.48
N GLN A 171 3.97 -33.56 -1.92
CA GLN A 171 2.86 -34.50 -2.14
C GLN A 171 3.03 -35.31 -3.42
N LEU A 172 3.63 -34.73 -4.47
CA LEU A 172 3.91 -35.41 -5.72
C LEU A 172 5.00 -36.50 -5.53
N LEU A 173 6.02 -36.21 -4.73
CA LEU A 173 7.08 -37.17 -4.45
C LEU A 173 6.61 -38.36 -3.62
N ARG A 174 5.61 -38.17 -2.74
CA ARG A 174 5.03 -39.28 -1.96
C ARG A 174 4.17 -40.25 -2.83
N LYS A 175 3.59 -39.76 -3.92
CA LYS A 175 2.77 -40.60 -4.82
C LYS A 175 3.62 -41.40 -5.79
N LEU A 176 4.91 -41.06 -5.94
CA LEU A 176 5.81 -41.75 -6.88
C LEU A 176 6.78 -42.70 -6.19
N ALA A 177 6.71 -42.83 -4.87
CA ALA A 177 7.51 -43.83 -4.17
C ALA A 177 6.97 -45.25 -4.40
N PRO A 178 7.76 -46.16 -4.96
CA PRO A 178 7.28 -47.51 -5.15
C PRO A 178 7.13 -48.21 -3.80
N THR A 179 5.97 -48.88 -3.63
CA THR A 179 5.74 -49.75 -2.50
C THR A 179 6.58 -51.02 -2.71
N GLY A 180 7.66 -51.13 -1.96
CA GLY A 180 8.43 -52.34 -1.83
C GLY A 180 8.05 -53.07 -0.54
#